data_d65fc1c0c9ef431acfcb1a888b064e70
#
_entry.id   d65fc1c0c9ef431acfcb1a888b064e70
#
_cell.length_a   1.000
_cell.length_b   1.000
_cell.length_c   1.000
_cell.angle_alpha   90.00
_cell.angle_beta   90.00
_cell.angle_gamma   90.00
#
_symmetry.space_group_name_H-M   'P 1'
#
loop_
_entity.id
_entity.type
_entity.pdbx_description
1 polymer ?
#
loop_
_entity_poly.entity_id
_entity_poly.type
_entity_poly.pdbx_seq_one_letter_code
_entity_poly.pdbx_strand_id
1 'polypeptide(L)'
;KDSTPGCTAEACSLRHNYEALKARGYEVLGVSTDSERSHRNFIAKQNLPFHLNADTEKEWVAAFGVWGEKKMCGRTYMGTFRTTFLIGEDGRIERIFAPKEIDTKNHAAQILG
;
A
#
# COMPACT_ATOMS: atom_id res chain seq x y z
N LYS A 1 1.62 -7.10 1.85
CA LYS A 1 0.95 -8.39 2.00
C LYS A 1 -0.10 -8.32 3.10
N ASP A 2 -1.31 -8.78 2.80
CA ASP A 2 -2.43 -8.74 3.74
C ASP A 2 -2.12 -9.48 5.03
N SER A 3 -2.68 -8.96 6.14
CA SER A 3 -2.61 -9.58 7.47
C SER A 3 -1.18 -9.74 8.04
N THR A 4 -0.20 -9.09 7.44
CA THR A 4 1.13 -8.97 8.05
C THR A 4 1.14 -7.76 9.01
N PRO A 5 2.01 -7.75 10.07
CA PRO A 5 2.02 -6.62 11.01
C PRO A 5 2.28 -5.26 10.34
N GLY A 6 3.21 -5.18 9.41
CA GLY A 6 3.52 -3.94 8.70
C GLY A 6 2.36 -3.43 7.84
N CYS A 7 1.76 -4.32 7.05
CA CYS A 7 0.62 -3.95 6.20
C CYS A 7 -0.61 -3.60 7.02
N THR A 8 -0.85 -4.31 8.12
CA THR A 8 -1.95 -4.00 9.04
C THR A 8 -1.76 -2.62 9.66
N ALA A 9 -0.56 -2.31 10.16
CA ALA A 9 -0.27 -1.00 10.75
C ALA A 9 -0.45 0.13 9.75
N GLU A 10 0.05 -0.03 8.52
CA GLU A 10 -0.07 0.97 7.45
C GLU A 10 -1.54 1.18 7.06
N ALA A 11 -2.29 0.10 6.85
CA ALA A 11 -3.71 0.19 6.51
C ALA A 11 -4.52 0.85 7.62
N CYS A 12 -4.24 0.55 8.88
CA CYS A 12 -4.90 1.18 10.02
C CYS A 12 -4.56 2.67 10.14
N SER A 13 -3.31 3.06 9.85
CA SER A 13 -2.92 4.47 9.82
C SER A 13 -3.73 5.23 8.77
N LEU A 14 -3.84 4.68 7.56
CA LEU A 14 -4.62 5.28 6.49
C LEU A 14 -6.12 5.31 6.82
N ARG A 15 -6.65 4.26 7.43
CA ARG A 15 -8.05 4.20 7.88
C ARG A 15 -8.36 5.28 8.90
N HIS A 16 -7.55 5.40 9.94
CA HIS A 16 -7.77 6.38 11.02
C HIS A 16 -7.72 7.82 10.52
N ASN A 17 -7.03 8.08 9.43
CA ASN A 17 -6.83 9.41 8.88
C ASN A 17 -7.52 9.58 7.51
N TYR A 18 -8.42 8.67 7.15
CA TYR A 18 -9.04 8.65 5.83
C TYR A 18 -9.81 9.94 5.52
N GLU A 19 -10.57 10.46 6.47
CA GLU A 19 -11.31 11.71 6.29
C GLU A 19 -10.39 12.90 6.04
N ALA A 20 -9.24 12.96 6.73
CA ALA A 20 -8.24 14.00 6.51
C ALA A 20 -7.62 13.88 5.12
N LEU A 21 -7.34 12.65 4.67
CA LEU A 21 -6.83 12.41 3.32
C LEU A 21 -7.83 12.83 2.24
N LYS A 22 -9.11 12.48 2.42
CA LYS A 22 -10.18 12.89 1.51
C LYS A 22 -10.35 14.41 1.49
N ALA A 23 -10.28 15.06 2.64
CA ALA A 23 -10.37 16.51 2.74
C ALA A 23 -9.25 17.23 1.97
N ARG A 24 -8.10 16.56 1.81
CA ARG A 24 -6.98 17.05 1.01
C ARG A 24 -7.08 16.63 -0.47
N GLY A 25 -8.18 15.99 -0.85
CA GLY A 25 -8.42 15.56 -2.24
C GLY A 25 -7.79 14.22 -2.62
N TYR A 26 -7.29 13.46 -1.66
CA TYR A 26 -6.70 12.15 -1.94
C TYR A 26 -7.74 11.04 -1.95
N GLU A 27 -7.59 10.12 -2.90
CA GLU A 27 -8.24 8.82 -2.86
C GLU A 27 -7.18 7.77 -2.60
N VAL A 28 -7.53 6.76 -1.81
CA VAL A 28 -6.59 5.69 -1.43
C VAL A 28 -6.92 4.41 -2.17
N LEU A 29 -5.92 3.83 -2.80
CA LEU A 29 -6.02 2.53 -3.45
C LEU A 29 -4.83 1.69 -3.01
N GLY A 30 -5.10 0.55 -2.40
CA GLY A 30 -4.06 -0.42 -2.06
C GLY A 30 -3.89 -1.42 -3.19
N VAL A 31 -2.66 -1.85 -3.42
CA VAL A 31 -2.33 -2.86 -4.43
C VAL A 31 -1.37 -3.87 -3.82
N SER A 32 -1.69 -5.14 -3.97
CA SER A 32 -0.77 -6.23 -3.65
C SER A 32 -1.06 -7.43 -4.53
N THR A 33 -0.17 -8.41 -4.47
CA THR A 33 -0.32 -9.66 -5.24
C THR A 33 -1.20 -10.70 -4.55
N ASP A 34 -1.78 -10.36 -3.40
CA ASP A 34 -2.71 -11.23 -2.69
C ASP A 34 -4.02 -11.36 -3.49
N SER A 35 -4.76 -12.46 -3.24
CA SER A 35 -6.01 -12.73 -3.94
C SER A 35 -7.14 -11.77 -3.56
N GLU A 36 -8.18 -11.70 -4.39
CA GLU A 36 -9.38 -10.93 -4.07
C GLU A 36 -10.03 -11.40 -2.77
N ARG A 37 -10.02 -12.70 -2.53
CA ARG A 37 -10.57 -13.28 -1.30
C ARG A 37 -9.79 -12.80 -0.08
N SER A 38 -8.46 -12.81 -0.15
CA SER A 38 -7.60 -12.31 0.90
C SER A 38 -7.88 -10.83 1.17
N HIS A 39 -7.99 -10.03 0.13
CA HIS A 39 -8.30 -8.60 0.23
C HIS A 39 -9.67 -8.35 0.86
N ARG A 40 -10.71 -9.09 0.45
CA ARG A 40 -12.03 -8.95 1.05
C ARG A 40 -12.01 -9.26 2.55
N ASN A 41 -11.31 -10.31 2.94
CA ASN A 41 -11.17 -10.68 4.35
C ASN A 41 -10.41 -9.61 5.13
N PHE A 42 -9.36 -9.07 4.56
CA PHE A 42 -8.56 -8.02 5.19
C PHE A 42 -9.36 -6.71 5.34
N ILE A 43 -10.07 -6.30 4.29
CA ILE A 43 -10.95 -5.12 4.34
C ILE A 43 -12.01 -5.28 5.43
N ALA A 44 -12.66 -6.44 5.50
CA ALA A 44 -13.68 -6.70 6.50
C ALA A 44 -13.11 -6.73 7.92
N LYS A 45 -11.98 -7.41 8.11
CA LYS A 45 -11.35 -7.56 9.43
C LYS A 45 -10.83 -6.22 9.97
N GLN A 46 -10.24 -5.41 9.11
CA GLN A 46 -9.68 -4.11 9.50
C GLN A 46 -10.62 -2.94 9.27
N ASN A 47 -11.81 -3.21 8.73
CA ASN A 47 -12.83 -2.19 8.45
C ASN A 47 -12.28 -1.04 7.59
N LEU A 48 -11.64 -1.38 6.48
CA LEU A 48 -11.00 -0.43 5.59
C LEU A 48 -12.01 0.29 4.69
N PRO A 49 -11.98 1.62 4.60
CA PRO A 49 -12.90 2.40 3.76
C PRO A 49 -12.43 2.56 2.31
N PHE A 50 -11.30 1.97 1.93
CA PHE A 50 -10.74 2.09 0.59
C PHE A 50 -10.53 0.71 -0.05
N HIS A 51 -10.41 0.70 -1.38
CA HIS A 51 -10.23 -0.53 -2.14
C HIS A 51 -8.81 -1.07 -2.09
N LEU A 52 -8.71 -2.38 -2.18
CA LEU A 52 -7.45 -3.08 -2.40
C LEU A 52 -7.54 -3.80 -3.74
N ASN A 53 -6.59 -3.52 -4.64
CA ASN A 53 -6.53 -4.17 -5.94
C ASN A 53 -5.72 -5.46 -5.85
N ALA A 54 -6.32 -6.56 -6.29
CA ALA A 54 -5.67 -7.87 -6.29
C ALA A 54 -4.87 -8.04 -7.60
N ASP A 55 -3.59 -7.73 -7.54
CA ASP A 55 -2.68 -7.81 -8.70
C ASP A 55 -2.05 -9.21 -8.78
N THR A 56 -2.89 -10.24 -8.91
CA THR A 56 -2.45 -11.64 -8.91
C THR A 56 -1.55 -11.96 -10.10
N GLU A 57 -1.71 -11.26 -11.22
CA GLU A 57 -0.88 -11.43 -12.42
C GLU A 57 0.40 -10.57 -12.37
N LYS A 58 0.60 -9.80 -11.32
CA LYS A 58 1.78 -8.96 -11.08
C LYS A 58 2.01 -7.88 -12.14
N GLU A 59 0.97 -7.49 -12.84
CA GLU A 59 1.06 -6.46 -13.91
C GLU A 59 1.38 -5.07 -13.35
N TRP A 60 0.66 -4.66 -12.29
CA TRP A 60 0.86 -3.35 -11.69
C TRP A 60 2.18 -3.25 -10.94
N VAL A 61 2.51 -4.26 -10.15
CA VAL A 61 3.76 -4.24 -9.36
C VAL A 61 4.98 -4.27 -10.26
N ALA A 62 4.91 -4.94 -11.41
CA ALA A 62 5.98 -4.91 -12.42
C ALA A 62 6.05 -3.55 -13.12
N ALA A 63 4.89 -3.00 -13.53
CA ALA A 63 4.83 -1.71 -14.22
C ALA A 63 5.35 -0.57 -13.36
N PHE A 64 5.06 -0.58 -12.05
CA PHE A 64 5.54 0.43 -11.12
C PHE A 64 6.95 0.16 -10.59
N GLY A 65 7.57 -0.94 -11.01
CA GLY A 65 8.94 -1.26 -10.60
C GLY A 65 9.09 -1.65 -9.12
N VAL A 66 8.04 -2.18 -8.51
CA VAL A 66 8.02 -2.53 -7.08
C VAL A 66 8.00 -4.03 -6.82
N TRP A 67 8.34 -4.82 -7.83
CA TRP A 67 8.46 -6.26 -7.72
C TRP A 67 9.91 -6.67 -7.94
N GLY A 68 10.46 -7.46 -7.05
CA GLY A 68 11.84 -7.87 -7.18
C GLY A 68 12.29 -8.83 -6.09
N GLU A 69 13.58 -9.07 -6.07
CA GLU A 69 14.22 -9.99 -5.15
C GLU A 69 14.34 -9.38 -3.75
N LYS A 70 13.89 -10.13 -2.76
CA LYS A 70 13.97 -9.74 -1.34
C LYS A 70 14.73 -10.82 -0.57
N LYS A 71 15.39 -10.41 0.52
CA LYS A 71 16.09 -11.34 1.42
C LYS A 71 15.50 -11.25 2.81
N MET A 72 15.24 -12.39 3.41
CA MET A 72 14.78 -12.48 4.80
C MET A 72 15.32 -13.75 5.43
N CYS A 73 16.00 -13.63 6.57
CA CYS A 73 16.55 -14.77 7.33
C CYS A 73 17.44 -15.68 6.47
N GLY A 74 18.26 -15.09 5.61
CA GLY A 74 19.16 -15.83 4.73
C GLY A 74 18.51 -16.45 3.51
N ARG A 75 17.20 -16.25 3.32
CA ARG A 75 16.46 -16.73 2.14
C ARG A 75 16.22 -15.60 1.16
N THR A 76 16.31 -15.93 -0.11
CA THR A 76 15.99 -15.02 -1.21
C THR A 76 14.65 -15.43 -1.81
N TYR A 77 13.77 -14.45 -2.04
CA TYR A 77 12.46 -14.69 -2.66
C TYR A 77 12.01 -13.49 -3.46
N MET A 78 11.08 -13.69 -4.39
CA MET A 78 10.48 -12.59 -5.14
C MET A 78 9.30 -12.02 -4.35
N GLY A 79 9.20 -10.71 -4.28
CA GLY A 79 8.13 -10.06 -3.54
C GLY A 79 7.93 -8.61 -3.92
N THR A 80 6.92 -8.00 -3.33
CA THR A 80 6.58 -6.60 -3.54
C THR A 80 7.34 -5.71 -2.57
N PHE A 81 7.97 -4.66 -3.10
CA PHE A 81 8.59 -3.62 -2.27
C PHE A 81 7.50 -2.66 -1.81
N ARG A 82 7.35 -2.48 -0.49
CA ARG A 82 6.40 -1.53 0.07
C ARG A 82 6.73 -0.13 -0.45
N THR A 83 5.83 0.44 -1.23
CA THR A 83 6.03 1.74 -1.88
C THR A 83 4.70 2.46 -1.99
N THR A 84 4.72 3.76 -1.81
CA THR A 84 3.53 4.59 -1.98
C THR A 84 3.82 5.65 -3.04
N PHE A 85 2.88 5.80 -3.96
CA PHE A 85 2.93 6.81 -5.02
C PHE A 85 1.83 7.83 -4.78
N LEU A 86 2.19 9.12 -4.77
CA LEU A 86 1.21 10.20 -4.80
C LEU A 86 1.06 10.63 -6.26
N ILE A 87 -0.13 10.44 -6.79
CA ILE A 87 -0.43 10.71 -8.19
C ILE A 87 -1.35 11.94 -8.26
N GLY A 88 -0.96 12.93 -9.07
CA GLY A 88 -1.73 14.15 -9.25
C GLY A 88 -2.94 13.96 -10.15
N GLU A 89 -3.78 14.97 -10.22
CA GLU A 89 -5.00 14.96 -11.05
C GLU A 89 -4.69 14.78 -12.53
N ASP A 90 -3.51 15.20 -12.96
CA ASP A 90 -3.02 15.05 -14.35
C ASP A 90 -2.48 13.65 -14.66
N GLY A 91 -2.52 12.73 -13.70
CA GLY A 91 -2.01 11.37 -13.84
C GLY A 91 -0.50 11.24 -13.64
N ARG A 92 0.18 12.31 -13.27
CA ARG A 92 1.64 12.28 -13.05
C ARG A 92 1.96 11.96 -11.60
N ILE A 93 3.04 11.21 -11.40
CA ILE A 93 3.53 10.89 -10.05
C ILE A 93 4.20 12.14 -9.48
N GLU A 94 3.64 12.65 -8.38
CA GLU A 94 4.17 13.83 -7.70
C GLU A 94 5.24 13.48 -6.66
N ARG A 95 5.06 12.34 -5.99
CA ARG A 95 5.98 11.90 -4.94
C ARG A 95 5.96 10.38 -4.81
N ILE A 96 7.12 9.82 -4.45
CA ILE A 96 7.27 8.38 -4.19
C ILE A 96 7.84 8.23 -2.78
N PHE A 97 7.18 7.41 -1.96
CA PHE A 97 7.73 6.96 -0.68
C PHE A 97 8.34 5.58 -0.89
N ALA A 98 9.67 5.49 -0.88
CA ALA A 98 10.38 4.23 -0.99
C ALA A 98 10.22 3.39 0.28
N PRO A 99 10.49 2.07 0.24
CA PRO A 99 10.30 1.20 1.41
C PRO A 99 10.96 1.71 2.69
N LYS A 100 12.15 2.28 2.59
CA LYS A 100 12.88 2.81 3.75
C LYS A 100 12.29 4.09 4.33
N GLU A 101 11.49 4.80 3.56
CA GLU A 101 10.89 6.08 3.95
C GLU A 101 9.54 5.89 4.65
N ILE A 102 8.90 4.73 4.48
CA ILE A 102 7.55 4.49 5.01
C ILE A 102 7.59 4.10 6.48
N ASP A 103 6.98 4.95 7.32
CA ASP A 103 6.66 4.60 8.69
C ASP A 103 5.25 4.02 8.71
N THR A 104 5.14 2.70 8.80
CA THR A 104 3.85 2.01 8.67
C THR A 104 2.81 2.44 9.70
N LYS A 105 3.24 2.85 10.89
CA LYS A 105 2.32 3.29 11.95
C LYS A 105 1.83 4.72 11.77
N ASN A 106 2.59 5.56 11.06
CA ASN A 106 2.30 6.98 10.89
C ASN A 106 2.28 7.41 9.42
N HIS A 107 2.03 6.47 8.51
CA HIS A 107 2.15 6.73 7.07
C HIS A 107 1.19 7.82 6.58
N ALA A 108 -0.05 7.87 7.11
CA ALA A 108 -0.99 8.92 6.75
C ALA A 108 -0.44 10.31 7.09
N ALA A 109 0.22 10.46 8.25
CA ALA A 109 0.85 11.72 8.64
C ALA A 109 1.98 12.11 7.68
N GLN A 110 2.74 11.12 7.20
CA GLN A 110 3.79 11.35 6.20
C GLN A 110 3.20 11.92 4.89
N ILE A 111 2.07 11.38 4.44
CA ILE A 111 1.39 11.83 3.22
C ILE A 111 0.83 13.23 3.40
N LEU A 112 0.21 13.51 4.54
CA LEU A 112 -0.39 14.80 4.83
C LEU A 112 0.67 15.90 5.04
N GLY A 113 1.88 15.50 5.35
CA GLY A 113 2.97 16.43 5.60
C GLY A 113 2.92 17.00 6.99
#